data_22298cc76922e64eedae2013100107da
#
_entry.id   22298cc76922e64eedae2013100107da
#
_cell.length_a   1.000
_cell.length_b   1.000
_cell.length_c   1.000
_cell.angle_alpha   90.00
_cell.angle_beta   90.00
_cell.angle_gamma   90.00
#
_symmetry.space_group_name_H-M   'P 1'
#
loop_
_entity.id
_entity.type
_entity.pdbx_description
1 polymer ?
#
loop_
_entity_poly.entity_id
_entity_poly.type
_entity_poly.pdbx_seq_one_letter_code
_entity_poly.pdbx_strand_id
1 'polypeptide(L)'
;MINCSDAFKAKINNGDIPSVRMQLVTSGGQTFTVEDGMFWGNSVSFSHATSQDGAFTVGSAVIGSFTFALTNFDRTFDNVDFAGAVVVPLLYFDINGTREYLAKGIYYVTSHVTSGNIIRCQAMDGLKLLDQSRTPITYPTTVQALVEAICTANSITLDTLTIPNGNFALQAPKDASGEDMVLTDRQMLSYACQCIGCFAVMNEVGHLEIRWYDFDNPVNLATTFDGKSLWTNPIEVTGIRMTYKKTTVTEDVETTEDVEYLFGTDDRVIKIEGNPYITQSNYETVCLNVSSGIFDTEFRPGSLPLLANPCLEAGDVLRVTDRLAEFTYLFPVTSTVYNKQITQTAICAFESKEDDDLRPSSSYNMSVSVEKAVQQAQLADEIARAAREMAETSGYQPYIVSDKGTAFNFDTTAELTAMIYDQEMNEVDPQGTDYIYRWWITKDGKTSSYLDGGKQITIPVSDNLCDYAAGIYFETKDISEGVNPFLLCNRNNLVLTNRSGVPLSVRAAEVYG
;
A
#
# COMPACT_ATOMS: atom_id res chain seq x y z
N MET A 1 -6.37 5.47 16.10
CA MET A 1 -5.65 4.21 16.47
C MET A 1 -6.63 3.26 17.12
N ILE A 2 -6.66 2.01 16.71
CA ILE A 2 -7.54 0.97 17.28
C ILE A 2 -7.23 0.81 18.76
N ASN A 3 -8.28 0.75 19.58
CA ASN A 3 -8.13 0.62 21.02
C ASN A 3 -7.79 -0.82 21.42
N CYS A 4 -6.80 -0.99 22.28
CA CYS A 4 -6.37 -2.29 22.81
C CYS A 4 -5.85 -2.13 24.26
N SER A 5 -5.75 -3.23 24.99
CA SER A 5 -5.30 -3.20 26.39
C SER A 5 -3.84 -2.75 26.52
N ASP A 6 -3.46 -2.28 27.71
CA ASP A 6 -2.06 -1.95 28.00
C ASP A 6 -1.15 -3.17 27.90
N ALA A 7 -1.68 -4.37 28.20
CA ALA A 7 -0.92 -5.61 28.03
C ALA A 7 -0.67 -5.93 26.55
N PHE A 8 -1.64 -5.68 25.66
CA PHE A 8 -1.49 -5.81 24.22
C PHE A 8 -0.45 -4.79 23.70
N LYS A 9 -0.54 -3.52 24.12
CA LYS A 9 0.43 -2.47 23.81
C LYS A 9 1.85 -2.83 24.27
N ALA A 10 1.98 -3.41 25.46
CA ALA A 10 3.26 -3.85 25.98
C ALA A 10 3.91 -4.92 25.09
N LYS A 11 3.13 -5.86 24.57
CA LYS A 11 3.58 -6.86 23.59
C LYS A 11 4.12 -6.21 22.31
N ILE A 12 3.35 -5.26 21.74
CA ILE A 12 3.79 -4.50 20.57
C ILE A 12 5.11 -3.75 20.85
N ASN A 13 5.20 -3.05 21.98
CA ASN A 13 6.39 -2.28 22.35
C ASN A 13 7.63 -3.13 22.58
N ASN A 14 7.47 -4.41 22.91
CA ASN A 14 8.55 -5.39 22.99
C ASN A 14 8.98 -5.95 21.63
N GLY A 15 8.26 -5.62 20.54
CA GLY A 15 8.52 -6.14 19.21
C GLY A 15 7.92 -7.53 18.96
N ASP A 16 6.98 -7.96 19.81
CA ASP A 16 6.25 -9.21 19.59
C ASP A 16 5.33 -9.06 18.36
N ILE A 17 5.25 -10.10 17.54
CA ILE A 17 4.38 -10.13 16.34
C ILE A 17 3.12 -10.91 16.71
N PRO A 18 1.92 -10.34 16.53
CA PRO A 18 0.68 -11.05 16.83
C PRO A 18 0.44 -12.21 15.86
N SER A 19 -0.20 -13.24 16.36
CA SER A 19 -0.78 -14.31 15.56
C SER A 19 -2.05 -13.83 14.85
N VAL A 20 -2.43 -14.53 13.79
CA VAL A 20 -3.60 -14.19 12.97
C VAL A 20 -4.66 -15.28 13.08
N ARG A 21 -5.90 -14.88 13.24
CA ARG A 21 -7.08 -15.73 13.05
C ARG A 21 -8.03 -15.03 12.09
N MET A 22 -8.66 -15.75 11.19
CA MET A 22 -9.59 -15.16 10.24
C MET A 22 -10.85 -16.02 10.14
N GLN A 23 -12.01 -15.35 10.16
CA GLN A 23 -13.26 -15.96 9.71
C GLN A 23 -13.40 -15.70 8.21
N LEU A 24 -13.68 -16.75 7.44
CA LEU A 24 -13.94 -16.67 6.01
C LEU A 24 -15.32 -17.26 5.73
N VAL A 25 -16.16 -16.48 5.08
CA VAL A 25 -17.50 -16.89 4.65
C VAL A 25 -17.59 -16.75 3.14
N THR A 26 -17.75 -17.86 2.43
CA THR A 26 -17.89 -17.84 0.96
C THR A 26 -19.23 -17.24 0.53
N SER A 27 -19.36 -16.85 -0.72
CA SER A 27 -20.63 -16.40 -1.31
C SER A 27 -21.72 -17.47 -1.24
N GLY A 28 -21.33 -18.76 -1.20
CA GLY A 28 -22.24 -19.90 -0.99
C GLY A 28 -22.60 -20.17 0.48
N GLY A 29 -22.15 -19.36 1.43
CA GLY A 29 -22.45 -19.47 2.87
C GLY A 29 -21.61 -20.50 3.63
N GLN A 30 -20.59 -21.10 3.02
CA GLN A 30 -19.62 -21.96 3.74
C GLN A 30 -18.75 -21.09 4.64
N THR A 31 -18.53 -21.52 5.88
CA THR A 31 -17.73 -20.81 6.87
C THR A 31 -16.49 -21.59 7.23
N PHE A 32 -15.34 -20.92 7.19
CA PHE A 32 -14.06 -21.48 7.60
C PHE A 32 -13.44 -20.61 8.70
N THR A 33 -12.84 -21.26 9.68
CA THR A 33 -11.94 -20.58 10.64
C THR A 33 -10.50 -20.88 10.24
N VAL A 34 -9.79 -19.85 9.86
CA VAL A 34 -8.38 -19.94 9.45
C VAL A 34 -7.52 -19.54 10.64
N GLU A 35 -6.72 -20.45 11.15
CA GLU A 35 -5.77 -20.22 12.25
C GLU A 35 -4.38 -19.85 11.70
N ASP A 36 -3.53 -19.27 12.54
CA ASP A 36 -2.22 -18.71 12.17
C ASP A 36 -1.34 -19.67 11.33
N GLY A 37 -1.32 -20.94 11.67
CA GLY A 37 -0.54 -21.96 10.96
C GLY A 37 -1.04 -22.31 9.55
N MET A 38 -2.23 -21.87 9.16
CA MET A 38 -2.79 -22.08 7.82
C MET A 38 -2.41 -20.96 6.84
N PHE A 39 -1.84 -19.85 7.33
CA PHE A 39 -1.31 -18.82 6.45
C PHE A 39 0.07 -19.18 5.93
N TRP A 40 0.32 -18.88 4.69
CA TRP A 40 1.64 -19.09 4.07
C TRP A 40 2.61 -18.00 4.48
N GLY A 41 3.59 -18.35 5.31
CA GLY A 41 4.64 -17.43 5.76
C GLY A 41 4.09 -16.10 6.31
N ASN A 42 4.74 -14.99 5.97
CA ASN A 42 4.34 -13.63 6.37
C ASN A 42 3.44 -12.96 5.30
N SER A 43 2.53 -13.72 4.70
CA SER A 43 1.69 -13.24 3.58
C SER A 43 0.58 -12.27 4.00
N VAL A 44 0.36 -12.08 5.28
CA VAL A 44 -0.69 -11.19 5.81
C VAL A 44 -0.24 -9.74 5.71
N SER A 45 -1.01 -8.92 4.97
CA SER A 45 -0.74 -7.50 4.80
C SER A 45 -2.03 -6.69 4.77
N PHE A 46 -2.06 -5.59 5.52
CA PHE A 46 -3.14 -4.60 5.55
C PHE A 46 -2.59 -3.27 5.04
N SER A 47 -3.25 -2.68 4.06
CA SER A 47 -2.90 -1.36 3.53
C SER A 47 -4.08 -0.42 3.69
N HIS A 48 -3.83 0.72 4.32
CA HIS A 48 -4.82 1.78 4.55
C HIS A 48 -4.21 3.13 4.16
N ALA A 49 -5.03 4.00 3.55
CA ALA A 49 -4.63 5.35 3.19
C ALA A 49 -5.82 6.31 3.32
N THR A 50 -5.54 7.58 3.58
CA THR A 50 -6.53 8.66 3.61
C THR A 50 -6.64 9.39 2.27
N SER A 51 -5.71 9.13 1.33
CA SER A 51 -5.72 9.66 -0.04
C SER A 51 -5.14 8.62 -0.98
N GLN A 52 -5.47 8.69 -2.28
CA GLN A 52 -5.02 7.71 -3.28
C GLN A 52 -3.50 7.65 -3.43
N ASP A 53 -2.83 8.78 -3.30
CA ASP A 53 -1.38 8.95 -3.46
C ASP A 53 -0.63 9.03 -2.13
N GLY A 54 -1.31 8.89 -1.00
CA GLY A 54 -0.74 9.06 0.33
C GLY A 54 -0.43 10.52 0.68
N ALA A 55 -0.92 11.49 -0.12
CA ALA A 55 -0.75 12.90 0.17
C ALA A 55 -1.63 13.38 1.33
N PHE A 56 -1.16 14.36 2.08
CA PHE A 56 -1.96 15.06 3.08
C PHE A 56 -2.95 15.99 2.36
N THR A 57 -4.17 15.54 2.19
CA THR A 57 -5.23 16.27 1.47
C THR A 57 -6.59 15.98 2.10
N VAL A 58 -7.63 16.66 1.61
CA VAL A 58 -9.01 16.52 2.06
C VAL A 58 -9.88 15.78 1.07
N GLY A 59 -10.93 15.14 1.55
CA GLY A 59 -12.00 14.64 0.71
C GLY A 59 -11.65 13.39 -0.06
N SER A 60 -11.46 12.30 0.62
CA SER A 60 -11.25 11.02 -0.05
C SER A 60 -12.06 9.91 0.60
N ALA A 61 -12.28 8.84 -0.17
CA ALA A 61 -12.84 7.58 0.27
C ALA A 61 -11.98 6.47 -0.34
N VAL A 62 -10.82 6.23 0.27
CA VAL A 62 -9.83 5.26 -0.23
C VAL A 62 -10.15 3.87 0.28
N ILE A 63 -10.22 2.93 -0.65
CA ILE A 63 -10.50 1.53 -0.33
C ILE A 63 -9.28 0.92 0.35
N GLY A 64 -9.44 0.43 1.57
CA GLY A 64 -8.43 -0.36 2.26
C GLY A 64 -8.31 -1.76 1.67
N SER A 65 -7.12 -2.34 1.73
CA SER A 65 -6.87 -3.68 1.21
C SER A 65 -6.28 -4.62 2.24
N PHE A 66 -6.63 -5.89 2.10
CA PHE A 66 -6.10 -7.00 2.87
C PHE A 66 -5.63 -8.09 1.90
N THR A 67 -4.36 -8.44 1.95
CA THR A 67 -3.80 -9.54 1.18
C THR A 67 -3.33 -10.65 2.08
N PHE A 68 -3.54 -11.88 1.65
CA PHE A 68 -3.12 -13.07 2.39
C PHE A 68 -2.92 -14.26 1.46
N ALA A 69 -2.15 -15.24 1.91
CA ALA A 69 -2.05 -16.52 1.24
C ALA A 69 -2.29 -17.67 2.22
N LEU A 70 -3.02 -18.68 1.78
CA LEU A 70 -3.35 -19.86 2.57
C LEU A 70 -2.58 -21.06 2.05
N THR A 71 -2.24 -21.96 2.97
CA THR A 71 -1.73 -23.31 2.64
C THR A 71 -2.90 -24.28 2.47
N ASN A 72 -2.86 -25.10 1.43
CA ASN A 72 -3.88 -26.11 1.14
C ASN A 72 -3.27 -27.52 1.01
N PHE A 73 -2.27 -27.84 1.84
CA PHE A 73 -1.64 -29.16 1.83
C PHE A 73 -2.57 -30.28 2.31
N ASP A 74 -3.48 -29.96 3.20
CA ASP A 74 -4.52 -30.84 3.74
C ASP A 74 -5.80 -30.88 2.88
N ARG A 75 -5.83 -30.11 1.78
CA ARG A 75 -6.95 -29.97 0.85
C ARG A 75 -8.24 -29.42 1.48
N THR A 76 -8.13 -28.70 2.59
CA THR A 76 -9.27 -28.06 3.28
C THR A 76 -10.04 -27.10 2.35
N PHE A 77 -9.34 -26.45 1.43
CA PHE A 77 -9.90 -25.45 0.52
C PHE A 77 -10.13 -25.97 -0.91
N ASP A 78 -10.09 -27.30 -1.12
CA ASP A 78 -10.41 -27.86 -2.42
C ASP A 78 -11.87 -27.53 -2.80
N ASN A 79 -12.07 -27.04 -4.00
CA ASN A 79 -13.37 -26.62 -4.54
C ASN A 79 -14.05 -25.47 -3.76
N VAL A 80 -13.30 -24.69 -2.99
CA VAL A 80 -13.81 -23.48 -2.34
C VAL A 80 -13.72 -22.32 -3.33
N ASP A 81 -14.87 -21.68 -3.60
CA ASP A 81 -14.89 -20.44 -4.35
C ASP A 81 -14.65 -19.25 -3.41
N PHE A 82 -13.51 -18.62 -3.59
CA PHE A 82 -13.13 -17.43 -2.82
C PHE A 82 -13.69 -16.14 -3.41
N ALA A 83 -14.23 -16.14 -4.63
CA ALA A 83 -14.75 -14.92 -5.25
C ALA A 83 -15.91 -14.33 -4.44
N GLY A 84 -15.79 -13.09 -4.02
CA GLY A 84 -16.78 -12.41 -3.19
C GLY A 84 -16.92 -12.94 -1.76
N ALA A 85 -16.00 -13.82 -1.31
CA ALA A 85 -15.99 -14.26 0.08
C ALA A 85 -15.76 -13.09 1.03
N VAL A 86 -16.45 -13.12 2.17
CA VAL A 86 -16.26 -12.15 3.25
C VAL A 86 -15.20 -12.69 4.20
N VAL A 87 -14.21 -11.88 4.53
CA VAL A 87 -13.14 -12.23 5.47
C VAL A 87 -13.06 -11.22 6.60
N VAL A 88 -12.95 -11.73 7.82
CA VAL A 88 -12.82 -10.93 9.05
C VAL A 88 -11.54 -11.34 9.76
N PRO A 89 -10.43 -10.65 9.50
CA PRO A 89 -9.15 -10.93 10.14
C PRO A 89 -9.10 -10.36 11.56
N LEU A 90 -8.55 -11.17 12.46
CA LEU A 90 -8.32 -10.86 13.87
C LEU A 90 -6.84 -11.10 14.16
N LEU A 91 -6.14 -10.11 14.66
CA LEU A 91 -4.81 -10.27 15.21
C LEU A 91 -4.91 -10.56 16.72
N TYR A 92 -4.05 -11.40 17.27
CA TYR A 92 -4.14 -11.70 18.69
C TYR A 92 -2.80 -11.98 19.34
N PHE A 93 -2.75 -11.73 20.65
CA PHE A 93 -1.71 -12.24 21.54
C PHE A 93 -2.33 -13.15 22.60
N ASP A 94 -1.60 -14.16 23.02
CA ASP A 94 -1.90 -14.89 24.25
C ASP A 94 -1.35 -14.10 25.44
N ILE A 95 -2.24 -13.55 26.24
CA ILE A 95 -1.93 -12.72 27.41
C ILE A 95 -2.45 -13.45 28.64
N ASN A 96 -1.53 -13.89 29.51
CA ASN A 96 -1.86 -14.62 30.74
C ASN A 96 -2.78 -15.85 30.51
N GLY A 97 -2.56 -16.55 29.38
CA GLY A 97 -3.34 -17.75 29.04
C GLY A 97 -4.71 -17.49 28.40
N THR A 98 -5.02 -16.23 28.10
CA THR A 98 -6.22 -15.82 27.38
C THR A 98 -5.84 -15.08 26.09
N ARG A 99 -6.53 -15.39 24.98
CA ARG A 99 -6.33 -14.66 23.72
C ARG A 99 -7.04 -13.33 23.77
N GLU A 100 -6.31 -12.26 23.57
CA GLU A 100 -6.86 -10.93 23.33
C GLU A 100 -6.79 -10.66 21.82
N TYR A 101 -7.94 -10.32 21.23
CA TYR A 101 -8.13 -10.11 19.81
C TYR A 101 -8.22 -8.64 19.45
N LEU A 102 -7.56 -8.26 18.35
CA LEU A 102 -7.66 -6.98 17.69
C LEU A 102 -8.33 -7.19 16.32
N ALA A 103 -9.52 -6.64 16.13
CA ALA A 103 -10.18 -6.67 14.83
C ALA A 103 -9.44 -5.76 13.83
N LYS A 104 -9.42 -6.16 12.55
CA LYS A 104 -8.74 -5.40 11.47
C LYS A 104 -9.66 -5.04 10.30
N GLY A 105 -10.97 -5.10 10.51
CA GLY A 105 -11.96 -4.75 9.50
C GLY A 105 -12.68 -5.96 8.92
N ILE A 106 -13.59 -5.66 8.01
CA ILE A 106 -14.33 -6.62 7.19
C ILE A 106 -13.94 -6.38 5.73
N TYR A 107 -13.49 -7.44 5.05
CA TYR A 107 -13.03 -7.35 3.67
C TYR A 107 -13.76 -8.34 2.79
N TYR A 108 -13.82 -8.01 1.49
CA TYR A 108 -14.45 -8.81 0.44
C TYR A 108 -13.38 -9.26 -0.53
N VAL A 109 -13.23 -10.55 -0.74
CA VAL A 109 -12.22 -11.11 -1.67
C VAL A 109 -12.58 -10.71 -3.10
N THR A 110 -11.69 -9.96 -3.74
CA THR A 110 -11.86 -9.47 -5.11
C THR A 110 -11.12 -10.29 -6.14
N SER A 111 -10.02 -10.91 -5.74
CA SER A 111 -9.25 -11.82 -6.59
C SER A 111 -8.59 -12.92 -5.79
N HIS A 112 -8.41 -14.08 -6.41
CA HIS A 112 -7.61 -15.16 -5.85
C HIS A 112 -6.88 -15.91 -6.96
N VAL A 113 -5.72 -16.45 -6.61
CA VAL A 113 -4.88 -17.26 -7.50
C VAL A 113 -4.39 -18.48 -6.72
N THR A 114 -4.61 -19.66 -7.28
CA THR A 114 -4.09 -20.91 -6.72
C THR A 114 -2.84 -21.32 -7.49
N SER A 115 -1.74 -21.54 -6.78
CA SER A 115 -0.47 -22.04 -7.32
C SER A 115 -0.02 -23.23 -6.49
N GLY A 116 -0.17 -24.44 -7.02
CA GLY A 116 0.04 -25.69 -6.27
C GLY A 116 -0.84 -25.74 -5.02
N ASN A 117 -0.23 -25.86 -3.85
CA ASN A 117 -0.93 -25.90 -2.57
C ASN A 117 -1.02 -24.54 -1.87
N ILE A 118 -0.86 -23.44 -2.59
CA ILE A 118 -0.94 -22.09 -2.04
C ILE A 118 -2.05 -21.31 -2.75
N ILE A 119 -2.94 -20.72 -1.97
CA ILE A 119 -4.03 -19.87 -2.46
C ILE A 119 -3.75 -18.45 -2.00
N ARG A 120 -3.48 -17.55 -2.94
CA ARG A 120 -3.28 -16.11 -2.68
C ARG A 120 -4.57 -15.38 -2.92
N CYS A 121 -4.97 -14.55 -1.96
CA CYS A 121 -6.18 -13.75 -2.03
C CYS A 121 -5.87 -12.27 -1.84
N GLN A 122 -6.59 -11.45 -2.59
CA GLN A 122 -6.68 -10.01 -2.36
C GLN A 122 -8.11 -9.67 -2.00
N ALA A 123 -8.30 -8.94 -0.93
CA ALA A 123 -9.59 -8.50 -0.45
C ALA A 123 -9.59 -6.98 -0.23
N MET A 124 -10.74 -6.36 -0.37
CA MET A 124 -10.96 -4.92 -0.23
C MET A 124 -12.04 -4.67 0.80
N ASP A 125 -11.97 -3.55 1.51
CA ASP A 125 -12.95 -3.17 2.52
C ASP A 125 -14.33 -2.79 1.92
N GLY A 126 -15.28 -2.39 2.79
CA GLY A 126 -16.65 -2.07 2.42
C GLY A 126 -16.79 -0.87 1.47
N LEU A 127 -15.81 0.05 1.38
CA LEU A 127 -15.84 1.15 0.42
C LEU A 127 -15.85 0.64 -1.03
N LYS A 128 -15.35 -0.57 -1.29
CA LYS A 128 -15.43 -1.20 -2.60
C LYS A 128 -16.87 -1.42 -3.08
N LEU A 129 -17.79 -1.69 -2.18
CA LEU A 129 -19.21 -1.87 -2.52
C LEU A 129 -19.81 -0.57 -3.10
N LEU A 130 -19.33 0.59 -2.64
CA LEU A 130 -19.79 1.90 -3.06
C LEU A 130 -19.29 2.32 -4.45
N ASP A 131 -18.32 1.62 -5.02
CA ASP A 131 -17.83 1.90 -6.39
C ASP A 131 -18.87 1.60 -7.48
N GLN A 132 -19.76 0.66 -7.22
CA GLN A 132 -20.75 0.19 -8.20
C GLN A 132 -22.17 0.67 -7.88
N SER A 133 -22.43 1.03 -6.63
CA SER A 133 -23.72 1.49 -6.17
C SER A 133 -23.97 2.96 -6.58
N ARG A 134 -25.22 3.29 -6.76
CA ARG A 134 -25.70 4.64 -7.13
C ARG A 134 -27.00 4.91 -6.41
N THR A 135 -26.88 5.43 -5.22
CA THR A 135 -28.04 5.79 -4.39
C THR A 135 -28.73 7.02 -4.97
N PRO A 136 -30.04 6.97 -5.25
CA PRO A 136 -30.78 8.15 -5.70
C PRO A 136 -30.86 9.17 -4.56
N ILE A 137 -30.29 10.36 -4.80
CA ILE A 137 -30.28 11.48 -3.86
C ILE A 137 -31.22 12.57 -4.33
N THR A 138 -32.07 13.08 -3.44
CA THR A 138 -32.90 14.26 -3.72
C THR A 138 -32.15 15.52 -3.27
N TYR A 139 -31.87 16.40 -4.22
CA TYR A 139 -31.20 17.67 -3.96
C TYR A 139 -32.21 18.83 -3.84
N PRO A 140 -31.89 19.91 -3.04
CA PRO A 140 -30.70 20.06 -2.20
C PRO A 140 -30.72 19.11 -1.01
N THR A 141 -29.53 18.66 -0.60
CA THR A 141 -29.35 17.81 0.58
C THR A 141 -28.21 18.32 1.44
N THR A 142 -28.05 17.79 2.65
CA THR A 142 -26.87 18.06 3.47
C THR A 142 -25.86 16.91 3.35
N VAL A 143 -24.60 17.15 3.68
CA VAL A 143 -23.58 16.09 3.72
C VAL A 143 -24.00 14.96 4.67
N GLN A 144 -24.50 15.30 5.86
CA GLN A 144 -25.02 14.31 6.83
C GLN A 144 -26.09 13.41 6.19
N ALA A 145 -27.12 14.02 5.57
CA ALA A 145 -28.22 13.27 4.97
C ALA A 145 -27.78 12.43 3.75
N LEU A 146 -26.83 12.93 2.96
CA LEU A 146 -26.25 12.19 1.84
C LEU A 146 -25.52 10.93 2.33
N VAL A 147 -24.64 11.07 3.33
CA VAL A 147 -23.89 9.95 3.90
C VAL A 147 -24.83 8.91 4.51
N GLU A 148 -25.82 9.34 5.28
CA GLU A 148 -26.85 8.45 5.87
C GLU A 148 -27.65 7.69 4.80
N ALA A 149 -28.01 8.37 3.70
CA ALA A 149 -28.72 7.73 2.58
C ALA A 149 -27.85 6.67 1.91
N ILE A 150 -26.57 6.98 1.61
CA ILE A 150 -25.60 6.03 1.04
C ILE A 150 -25.43 4.81 1.96
N CYS A 151 -25.22 5.04 3.24
CA CYS A 151 -25.05 3.97 4.23
C CYS A 151 -26.29 3.06 4.30
N THR A 152 -27.47 3.67 4.33
CA THR A 152 -28.74 2.92 4.40
C THR A 152 -28.95 2.08 3.14
N ALA A 153 -28.74 2.66 1.95
CA ALA A 153 -28.92 1.96 0.67
C ALA A 153 -27.97 0.76 0.50
N ASN A 154 -26.76 0.86 1.05
CA ASN A 154 -25.73 -0.17 0.93
C ASN A 154 -25.62 -1.08 2.16
N SER A 155 -26.50 -0.94 3.16
CA SER A 155 -26.48 -1.72 4.40
C SER A 155 -25.14 -1.58 5.16
N ILE A 156 -24.53 -0.42 5.10
CA ILE A 156 -23.32 -0.07 5.83
C ILE A 156 -23.71 0.67 7.10
N THR A 157 -23.10 0.33 8.22
CA THR A 157 -23.31 1.06 9.49
C THR A 157 -22.45 2.33 9.47
N LEU A 158 -23.05 3.48 9.75
CA LEU A 158 -22.34 4.74 9.97
C LEU A 158 -21.98 4.84 11.46
N ASP A 159 -20.69 4.93 11.75
CA ASP A 159 -20.19 5.05 13.13
C ASP A 159 -20.16 6.51 13.60
N THR A 160 -19.89 7.45 12.71
CA THR A 160 -19.88 8.89 12.99
C THR A 160 -21.30 9.44 13.09
N LEU A 161 -21.85 9.50 14.28
CA LEU A 161 -23.24 9.98 14.53
C LEU A 161 -23.44 11.46 14.15
N THR A 162 -22.41 12.28 14.31
CA THR A 162 -22.44 13.70 13.95
C THR A 162 -21.21 14.01 13.11
N ILE A 163 -21.42 14.23 11.82
CA ILE A 163 -20.34 14.56 10.87
C ILE A 163 -19.93 16.02 11.06
N PRO A 164 -18.63 16.31 11.21
CA PRO A 164 -18.15 17.68 11.25
C PRO A 164 -18.60 18.45 10.00
N ASN A 165 -19.13 19.66 10.18
CA ASN A 165 -19.74 20.45 9.11
C ASN A 165 -20.83 19.73 8.28
N GLY A 166 -21.43 18.67 8.84
CA GLY A 166 -22.42 17.81 8.15
C GLY A 166 -23.68 18.54 7.66
N ASN A 167 -23.96 19.73 8.20
CA ASN A 167 -25.07 20.58 7.75
C ASN A 167 -24.78 21.34 6.45
N PHE A 168 -23.55 21.23 5.89
CA PHE A 168 -23.22 21.85 4.61
C PHE A 168 -24.16 21.36 3.51
N ALA A 169 -24.78 22.35 2.80
CA ALA A 169 -25.77 22.06 1.78
C ALA A 169 -25.12 21.74 0.42
N LEU A 170 -25.49 20.62 -0.13
CA LEU A 170 -25.06 20.16 -1.46
C LEU A 170 -26.17 20.40 -2.49
N GLN A 171 -25.80 20.91 -3.65
CA GLN A 171 -26.67 21.01 -4.82
C GLN A 171 -26.45 19.81 -5.73
N ALA A 172 -27.38 19.57 -6.68
CA ALA A 172 -27.19 18.51 -7.66
C ALA A 172 -25.86 18.71 -8.43
N PRO A 173 -25.00 17.68 -8.50
CA PRO A 173 -23.72 17.79 -9.21
C PRO A 173 -23.99 17.88 -10.72
N LYS A 174 -23.37 18.86 -11.39
CA LYS A 174 -23.55 19.11 -12.81
C LYS A 174 -22.23 19.00 -13.57
N ASP A 175 -22.30 18.50 -14.78
CA ASP A 175 -21.17 18.48 -15.72
C ASP A 175 -20.92 19.86 -16.37
N ALA A 176 -20.00 19.91 -17.33
CA ALA A 176 -19.66 21.15 -18.03
C ALA A 176 -20.80 21.62 -18.96
N SER A 177 -21.76 20.76 -19.33
CA SER A 177 -22.91 21.10 -20.14
C SER A 177 -24.14 21.52 -19.33
N GLY A 178 -24.03 21.46 -17.97
CA GLY A 178 -25.13 21.76 -17.05
C GLY A 178 -26.07 20.58 -16.80
N GLU A 179 -25.79 19.42 -17.36
CA GLU A 179 -26.56 18.20 -17.13
C GLU A 179 -26.17 17.54 -15.79
N ASP A 180 -27.11 16.78 -15.21
CA ASP A 180 -26.88 16.10 -13.95
C ASP A 180 -25.84 14.99 -14.12
N MET A 181 -24.78 15.04 -13.29
CA MET A 181 -23.74 14.02 -13.28
C MET A 181 -24.23 12.74 -12.63
N VAL A 182 -23.87 11.61 -13.21
CA VAL A 182 -24.10 10.30 -12.63
C VAL A 182 -22.84 9.86 -11.90
N LEU A 183 -22.84 9.98 -10.57
CA LEU A 183 -21.72 9.61 -9.70
C LEU A 183 -21.98 8.26 -9.02
N THR A 184 -20.93 7.52 -8.72
CA THR A 184 -21.02 6.38 -7.80
C THR A 184 -21.13 6.87 -6.36
N ASP A 185 -21.64 6.03 -5.46
CA ASP A 185 -21.78 6.39 -4.04
C ASP A 185 -20.43 6.76 -3.43
N ARG A 186 -19.34 6.07 -3.81
CA ARG A 186 -17.98 6.39 -3.34
C ARG A 186 -17.51 7.77 -3.87
N GLN A 187 -17.81 8.12 -5.10
CA GLN A 187 -17.50 9.45 -5.64
C GLN A 187 -18.29 10.54 -4.93
N MET A 188 -19.61 10.33 -4.71
CA MET A 188 -20.44 11.27 -3.95
C MET A 188 -19.90 11.46 -2.53
N LEU A 189 -19.53 10.38 -1.86
CA LEU A 189 -18.94 10.40 -0.52
C LEU A 189 -17.60 11.16 -0.49
N SER A 190 -16.72 10.89 -1.43
CA SER A 190 -15.41 11.56 -1.55
C SER A 190 -15.57 13.06 -1.74
N TYR A 191 -16.39 13.49 -2.70
CA TYR A 191 -16.63 14.90 -2.97
C TYR A 191 -17.33 15.62 -1.81
N ALA A 192 -18.29 14.96 -1.15
CA ALA A 192 -18.95 15.52 0.02
C ALA A 192 -17.97 15.71 1.20
N CYS A 193 -17.10 14.72 1.47
CA CYS A 193 -16.05 14.83 2.48
C CYS A 193 -15.08 15.99 2.18
N GLN A 194 -14.77 16.23 0.91
CA GLN A 194 -13.92 17.32 0.50
C GLN A 194 -14.54 18.69 0.82
N CYS A 195 -15.85 18.84 0.68
CA CYS A 195 -16.55 20.08 1.03
C CYS A 195 -16.55 20.41 2.53
N ILE A 196 -16.35 19.42 3.38
CA ILE A 196 -16.39 19.57 4.84
C ILE A 196 -15.03 19.42 5.53
N GLY A 197 -13.95 19.20 4.76
CA GLY A 197 -12.60 19.06 5.30
C GLY A 197 -12.35 17.72 6.00
N CYS A 198 -12.99 16.63 5.57
CA CYS A 198 -12.87 15.29 6.15
C CYS A 198 -12.43 14.25 5.13
N PHE A 199 -12.24 13.01 5.56
CA PHE A 199 -12.11 11.82 4.73
C PHE A 199 -13.00 10.69 5.26
N ALA A 200 -13.29 9.72 4.41
CA ALA A 200 -14.11 8.56 4.73
C ALA A 200 -13.23 7.30 4.77
N VAL A 201 -13.38 6.50 5.81
CA VAL A 201 -12.67 5.22 6.02
C VAL A 201 -13.61 4.17 6.59
N MET A 202 -13.28 2.90 6.37
CA MET A 202 -13.90 1.80 7.11
C MET A 202 -13.06 1.50 8.35
N ASN A 203 -13.70 1.43 9.51
CA ASN A 203 -13.04 1.14 10.77
C ASN A 203 -12.82 -0.37 10.98
N GLU A 204 -12.23 -0.73 12.13
CA GLU A 204 -11.87 -2.11 12.49
C GLU A 204 -13.04 -3.08 12.62
N VAL A 205 -14.26 -2.57 12.75
CA VAL A 205 -15.50 -3.39 12.78
C VAL A 205 -16.29 -3.34 11.47
N GLY A 206 -15.76 -2.67 10.45
CA GLY A 206 -16.37 -2.56 9.14
C GLY A 206 -17.48 -1.52 9.04
N HIS A 207 -17.51 -0.53 9.94
CA HIS A 207 -18.40 0.62 9.87
C HIS A 207 -17.74 1.79 9.14
N LEU A 208 -18.54 2.65 8.52
CA LEU A 208 -18.07 3.87 7.87
C LEU A 208 -17.83 4.95 8.92
N GLU A 209 -16.65 5.53 8.91
CA GLU A 209 -16.30 6.73 9.68
C GLU A 209 -16.02 7.90 8.75
N ILE A 210 -16.54 9.07 9.11
CA ILE A 210 -16.19 10.37 8.51
C ILE A 210 -15.39 11.14 9.55
N ARG A 211 -14.11 11.36 9.30
CA ARG A 211 -13.21 11.97 10.27
C ARG A 211 -12.13 12.84 9.63
N TRP A 212 -11.45 13.60 10.46
CA TRP A 212 -10.22 14.30 10.16
C TRP A 212 -9.11 13.88 11.14
N TYR A 213 -7.90 14.29 10.90
CA TYR A 213 -6.77 14.03 11.78
C TYR A 213 -6.98 14.72 13.15
N ASP A 214 -6.82 13.98 14.24
CA ASP A 214 -6.92 14.52 15.60
C ASP A 214 -5.54 14.99 16.08
N PHE A 215 -5.20 16.23 15.74
CA PHE A 215 -3.94 16.85 16.14
C PHE A 215 -3.88 17.21 17.63
N ASP A 216 -5.02 17.31 18.30
CA ASP A 216 -5.10 17.62 19.72
C ASP A 216 -4.76 16.42 20.59
N ASN A 217 -5.07 15.20 20.12
CA ASN A 217 -4.84 13.96 20.85
C ASN A 217 -3.89 12.99 20.09
N PRO A 218 -2.65 13.42 19.80
CA PRO A 218 -1.71 12.59 19.05
C PRO A 218 -1.25 11.39 19.87
N VAL A 219 -1.00 10.29 19.17
CA VAL A 219 -0.47 9.05 19.75
C VAL A 219 1.03 9.17 19.97
N ASN A 220 1.50 8.94 21.19
CA ASN A 220 2.93 8.94 21.48
C ASN A 220 3.60 7.70 20.89
N LEU A 221 4.60 7.91 20.05
CA LEU A 221 5.38 6.83 19.45
C LEU A 221 6.63 6.55 20.28
N ALA A 222 6.74 5.32 20.79
CA ALA A 222 7.84 4.93 21.68
C ALA A 222 9.16 4.67 20.94
N THR A 223 9.12 4.18 19.68
CA THR A 223 10.33 3.73 18.97
C THR A 223 10.22 3.96 17.47
N THR A 224 11.20 4.67 16.92
CA THR A 224 11.44 4.80 15.48
C THR A 224 12.75 4.11 15.11
N PHE A 225 12.85 3.61 13.88
CA PHE A 225 14.08 3.05 13.34
C PHE A 225 14.86 4.08 12.52
N ASP A 226 16.13 3.78 12.28
CA ASP A 226 16.93 4.52 11.32
C ASP A 226 16.37 4.34 9.89
N GLY A 227 16.71 5.29 9.00
CA GLY A 227 16.20 5.28 7.63
C GLY A 227 14.93 6.11 7.41
N LYS A 228 14.54 6.93 8.40
CA LYS A 228 13.49 7.94 8.20
C LYS A 228 13.89 8.94 7.12
N SER A 229 12.95 9.23 6.21
CA SER A 229 13.07 10.28 5.21
C SER A 229 12.02 11.34 5.50
N LEU A 230 12.42 12.36 6.25
CA LEU A 230 11.54 13.43 6.70
C LEU A 230 12.00 14.76 6.13
N TRP A 231 11.09 15.67 5.91
CA TRP A 231 11.44 17.05 5.58
C TRP A 231 12.29 17.67 6.69
N THR A 232 13.19 18.55 6.31
CA THR A 232 14.13 19.16 7.28
C THR A 232 13.40 19.95 8.36
N ASN A 233 12.37 20.68 7.97
CA ASN A 233 11.58 21.50 8.88
C ASN A 233 10.13 21.01 8.90
N PRO A 234 9.42 21.18 10.04
CA PRO A 234 7.97 21.09 10.06
C PRO A 234 7.36 22.14 9.13
N ILE A 235 6.14 21.87 8.70
CA ILE A 235 5.36 22.75 7.84
C ILE A 235 4.01 23.04 8.46
N GLU A 236 3.44 24.16 8.05
CA GLU A 236 2.07 24.57 8.28
C GLU A 236 1.38 24.78 6.93
N VAL A 237 0.16 24.28 6.77
CA VAL A 237 -0.63 24.57 5.58
C VAL A 237 -1.14 26.01 5.67
N THR A 238 -0.81 26.82 4.68
CA THR A 238 -1.09 28.26 4.68
C THR A 238 -2.12 28.69 3.63
N GLY A 239 -2.53 27.76 2.76
CA GLY A 239 -3.48 28.07 1.70
C GLY A 239 -4.28 26.87 1.21
N ILE A 240 -5.38 27.18 0.55
CA ILE A 240 -6.23 26.23 -0.17
C ILE A 240 -6.41 26.79 -1.59
N ARG A 241 -5.95 26.03 -2.58
CA ARG A 241 -6.19 26.33 -3.99
C ARG A 241 -7.31 25.43 -4.48
N MET A 242 -8.40 26.02 -4.95
CA MET A 242 -9.51 25.24 -5.46
C MET A 242 -10.00 25.74 -6.81
N THR A 243 -10.59 24.83 -7.56
CA THR A 243 -11.38 25.17 -8.76
C THR A 243 -12.85 25.03 -8.46
N TYR A 244 -13.63 26.00 -8.89
CA TYR A 244 -15.10 25.93 -8.82
C TYR A 244 -15.74 26.31 -10.15
N LYS A 245 -16.94 25.81 -10.36
CA LYS A 245 -17.72 26.11 -11.57
C LYS A 245 -18.45 27.44 -11.40
N LYS A 246 -18.20 28.36 -12.32
CA LYS A 246 -18.90 29.64 -12.43
C LYS A 246 -19.79 29.62 -13.65
N THR A 247 -21.08 29.79 -13.42
CA THR A 247 -22.06 29.88 -14.49
C THR A 247 -22.38 31.35 -14.76
N THR A 248 -22.26 31.78 -16.01
CA THR A 248 -22.61 33.13 -16.49
C THR A 248 -23.69 33.00 -17.53
N VAL A 249 -24.75 33.79 -17.37
CA VAL A 249 -25.85 33.87 -18.38
C VAL A 249 -25.69 35.17 -19.15
N THR A 250 -25.47 35.06 -20.46
CA THR A 250 -25.36 36.21 -21.35
C THR A 250 -26.30 35.97 -22.54
N GLU A 251 -27.28 36.86 -22.77
CA GLU A 251 -28.24 36.78 -23.85
C GLU A 251 -28.95 35.43 -23.96
N ASP A 252 -29.43 34.91 -22.84
CA ASP A 252 -30.08 33.57 -22.72
C ASP A 252 -29.16 32.37 -23.03
N VAL A 253 -27.85 32.57 -23.15
CA VAL A 253 -26.84 31.50 -23.26
C VAL A 253 -26.16 31.32 -21.92
N GLU A 254 -26.30 30.15 -21.34
CA GLU A 254 -25.63 29.74 -20.13
C GLU A 254 -24.24 29.17 -20.48
N THR A 255 -23.18 29.77 -19.92
CA THR A 255 -21.81 29.29 -20.07
C THR A 255 -21.24 28.97 -18.71
N THR A 256 -20.62 27.81 -18.58
CA THR A 256 -19.94 27.39 -17.33
C THR A 256 -18.44 27.31 -17.57
N GLU A 257 -17.68 27.97 -16.73
CA GLU A 257 -16.21 27.96 -16.74
C GLU A 257 -15.66 27.53 -15.39
N ASP A 258 -14.49 26.88 -15.41
CA ASP A 258 -13.74 26.59 -14.19
C ASP A 258 -12.93 27.83 -13.78
N VAL A 259 -13.13 28.27 -12.54
CA VAL A 259 -12.43 29.41 -11.96
C VAL A 259 -11.54 28.95 -10.83
N GLU A 260 -10.26 29.31 -10.87
CA GLU A 260 -9.33 29.06 -9.79
C GLU A 260 -9.46 30.13 -8.68
N TYR A 261 -9.47 29.68 -7.44
CA TYR A 261 -9.53 30.52 -6.26
C TYR A 261 -8.48 30.10 -5.25
N LEU A 262 -7.75 31.07 -4.71
CA LEU A 262 -6.78 30.88 -3.63
C LEU A 262 -7.31 31.50 -2.34
N PHE A 263 -7.44 30.67 -1.30
CA PHE A 263 -7.73 31.09 0.06
C PHE A 263 -6.46 30.99 0.91
N GLY A 264 -6.06 32.08 1.59
CA GLY A 264 -4.80 32.13 2.32
C GLY A 264 -3.61 32.54 1.45
N THR A 265 -2.45 31.94 1.67
CA THR A 265 -1.21 32.23 0.93
C THR A 265 -0.83 31.11 0.00
N ASP A 266 -0.14 31.43 -1.10
CA ASP A 266 0.25 30.46 -2.14
C ASP A 266 1.66 29.87 -1.87
N ASP A 267 1.88 29.41 -0.66
CA ASP A 267 3.16 28.82 -0.27
C ASP A 267 3.00 27.29 -0.07
N ARG A 268 2.21 26.91 0.92
CA ARG A 268 1.92 25.50 1.24
C ARG A 268 0.43 25.25 1.13
N VAL A 269 0.00 24.87 -0.06
CA VAL A 269 -1.42 24.81 -0.42
C VAL A 269 -1.92 23.36 -0.49
N ILE A 270 -3.16 23.15 -0.04
CA ILE A 270 -3.96 21.98 -0.40
C ILE A 270 -4.74 22.29 -1.66
N LYS A 271 -4.70 21.40 -2.64
CA LYS A 271 -5.42 21.54 -3.91
C LYS A 271 -6.76 20.80 -3.84
N ILE A 272 -7.82 21.47 -4.27
CA ILE A 272 -9.18 20.94 -4.40
C ILE A 272 -9.65 21.20 -5.82
N GLU A 273 -9.64 20.17 -6.66
CA GLU A 273 -9.93 20.29 -8.07
C GLU A 273 -11.06 19.35 -8.50
N GLY A 274 -11.87 19.78 -9.46
CA GLY A 274 -12.86 18.94 -10.11
C GLY A 274 -14.02 18.47 -9.22
N ASN A 275 -14.28 19.10 -8.07
CA ASN A 275 -15.39 18.72 -7.22
C ASN A 275 -16.70 19.36 -7.71
N PRO A 276 -17.68 18.56 -8.18
CA PRO A 276 -18.92 19.08 -8.77
C PRO A 276 -19.88 19.70 -7.74
N TYR A 277 -19.66 19.50 -6.44
CA TYR A 277 -20.44 20.13 -5.39
C TYR A 277 -19.94 21.54 -5.02
N ILE A 278 -18.75 21.92 -5.51
CA ILE A 278 -18.20 23.26 -5.26
C ILE A 278 -18.61 24.20 -6.38
N THR A 279 -19.34 25.23 -6.00
CA THR A 279 -19.96 26.20 -6.92
C THR A 279 -19.61 27.62 -6.51
N GLN A 280 -19.92 28.59 -7.36
CA GLN A 280 -19.75 30.02 -7.07
C GLN A 280 -20.47 30.48 -5.79
N SER A 281 -21.51 29.77 -5.34
CA SER A 281 -22.30 30.16 -4.17
C SER A 281 -21.75 29.61 -2.85
N ASN A 282 -20.84 28.62 -2.88
CA ASN A 282 -20.42 27.91 -1.64
C ASN A 282 -18.91 27.72 -1.47
N TYR A 283 -18.06 28.06 -2.45
CA TYR A 283 -16.62 27.84 -2.41
C TYR A 283 -15.95 28.47 -1.20
N GLU A 284 -16.38 29.68 -0.77
CA GLU A 284 -15.83 30.34 0.42
C GLU A 284 -16.15 29.54 1.69
N THR A 285 -17.35 28.99 1.80
CA THR A 285 -17.74 28.15 2.93
C THR A 285 -16.94 26.85 2.96
N VAL A 286 -16.67 26.26 1.80
CA VAL A 286 -15.77 25.09 1.70
C VAL A 286 -14.38 25.45 2.19
N CYS A 287 -13.82 26.59 1.78
CA CYS A 287 -12.52 27.05 2.28
C CYS A 287 -12.50 27.20 3.81
N LEU A 288 -13.55 27.77 4.40
CA LEU A 288 -13.67 27.91 5.85
C LEU A 288 -13.78 26.55 6.55
N ASN A 289 -14.57 25.61 6.01
CA ASN A 289 -14.69 24.28 6.58
C ASN A 289 -13.34 23.55 6.58
N VAL A 290 -12.62 23.60 5.46
CA VAL A 290 -11.32 22.95 5.29
C VAL A 290 -10.25 23.61 6.14
N SER A 291 -10.14 24.96 6.12
CA SER A 291 -9.11 25.69 6.86
C SER A 291 -9.24 25.50 8.37
N SER A 292 -10.46 25.38 8.90
CA SER A 292 -10.69 25.24 10.35
C SER A 292 -10.05 24.00 10.98
N GLY A 293 -9.78 22.96 10.19
CA GLY A 293 -9.14 21.72 10.67
C GLY A 293 -7.66 21.58 10.29
N ILE A 294 -7.13 22.49 9.46
CA ILE A 294 -5.82 22.32 8.84
C ILE A 294 -4.87 23.47 9.14
N PHE A 295 -5.36 24.72 9.13
CA PHE A 295 -4.53 25.88 9.41
C PHE A 295 -4.13 25.91 10.88
N ASP A 296 -3.07 26.63 11.21
CA ASP A 296 -2.48 26.73 12.55
C ASP A 296 -1.99 25.39 13.12
N THR A 297 -1.77 24.39 12.27
CA THR A 297 -1.26 23.07 12.67
C THR A 297 0.07 22.78 12.01
N GLU A 298 1.11 22.62 12.84
CA GLU A 298 2.46 22.32 12.38
C GLU A 298 2.73 20.81 12.43
N PHE A 299 3.19 20.22 11.32
CA PHE A 299 3.54 18.81 11.23
C PHE A 299 4.75 18.60 10.30
N ARG A 300 5.33 17.40 10.33
CA ARG A 300 6.53 17.08 9.55
C ARG A 300 6.24 15.97 8.55
N PRO A 301 6.19 16.28 7.23
CA PRO A 301 5.97 15.27 6.19
C PRO A 301 7.16 14.33 6.00
N GLY A 302 6.90 13.19 5.38
CA GLY A 302 7.92 12.24 4.98
C GLY A 302 7.53 10.78 5.16
N SER A 303 8.53 9.93 5.32
CA SER A 303 8.39 8.49 5.58
C SER A 303 9.06 8.13 6.89
N LEU A 304 8.32 7.45 7.75
CA LEU A 304 8.73 7.12 9.12
C LEU A 304 8.68 5.60 9.31
N PRO A 305 9.83 4.90 9.30
CA PRO A 305 9.89 3.51 9.72
C PRO A 305 9.74 3.43 11.25
N LEU A 306 8.85 2.56 11.69
CA LEU A 306 8.53 2.38 13.11
C LEU A 306 8.40 0.89 13.46
N LEU A 307 8.42 0.59 14.75
CA LEU A 307 8.07 -0.73 15.25
C LEU A 307 6.64 -1.05 14.83
N ALA A 308 6.44 -2.23 14.24
CA ALA A 308 5.14 -2.61 13.70
C ALA A 308 4.07 -2.55 14.79
N ASN A 309 3.09 -1.70 14.55
CA ASN A 309 1.97 -1.49 15.45
C ASN A 309 0.65 -1.76 14.70
N PRO A 310 0.04 -2.92 14.91
CA PRO A 310 -1.20 -3.28 14.23
C PRO A 310 -2.39 -2.39 14.61
N CYS A 311 -2.29 -1.63 15.70
CA CYS A 311 -3.33 -0.67 16.12
C CYS A 311 -3.25 0.65 15.35
N LEU A 312 -2.15 0.91 14.62
CA LEU A 312 -1.98 2.13 13.84
C LEU A 312 -2.80 2.07 12.55
N GLU A 313 -3.48 3.17 12.26
CA GLU A 313 -4.31 3.34 11.07
C GLU A 313 -3.93 4.62 10.31
N ALA A 314 -4.29 4.66 9.02
CA ALA A 314 -4.28 5.92 8.29
C ALA A 314 -5.32 6.87 8.90
N GLY A 315 -4.94 8.15 9.04
CA GLY A 315 -5.74 9.15 9.75
C GLY A 315 -5.35 9.35 11.21
N ASP A 316 -4.47 8.51 11.78
CA ASP A 316 -3.89 8.78 13.10
C ASP A 316 -2.84 9.89 13.03
N VAL A 317 -2.64 10.60 14.13
CA VAL A 317 -1.55 11.55 14.32
C VAL A 317 -0.56 11.02 15.34
N LEU A 318 0.71 10.90 14.95
CA LEU A 318 1.77 10.47 15.84
C LEU A 318 2.48 11.68 16.45
N ARG A 319 2.81 11.61 17.73
CA ARG A 319 3.77 12.49 18.37
C ARG A 319 5.11 11.77 18.43
N VAL A 320 6.06 12.23 17.65
CA VAL A 320 7.37 11.61 17.48
C VAL A 320 8.42 12.48 18.16
N THR A 321 9.21 11.85 19.04
CA THR A 321 10.37 12.52 19.66
C THR A 321 11.65 12.04 18.96
N ASP A 322 12.37 12.97 18.36
CA ASP A 322 13.67 12.69 17.77
C ASP A 322 14.74 12.68 18.88
N ARG A 323 15.26 11.50 19.18
CA ARG A 323 16.24 11.31 20.26
C ARG A 323 17.59 11.99 19.99
N LEU A 324 17.93 12.21 18.72
CA LEU A 324 19.21 12.84 18.35
C LEU A 324 19.11 14.36 18.31
N ALA A 325 17.94 14.89 17.94
CA ALA A 325 17.71 16.31 17.78
C ALA A 325 16.99 16.95 18.99
N GLU A 326 16.57 16.15 19.98
CA GLU A 326 15.87 16.57 21.21
C GLU A 326 14.60 17.41 20.98
N PHE A 327 13.96 17.25 19.80
CA PHE A 327 12.69 17.92 19.52
C PHE A 327 11.57 16.92 19.21
N THR A 328 10.35 17.37 19.45
CA THR A 328 9.13 16.61 19.21
C THR A 328 8.34 17.27 18.08
N TYR A 329 7.78 16.45 17.18
CA TYR A 329 6.94 16.90 16.09
C TYR A 329 5.70 16.03 15.93
N LEU A 330 4.68 16.56 15.26
CA LEU A 330 3.48 15.82 14.86
C LEU A 330 3.70 15.20 13.48
N PHE A 331 3.16 14.01 13.30
CA PHE A 331 3.24 13.27 12.04
C PHE A 331 1.87 12.64 11.76
N PRO A 332 1.05 13.25 10.89
CA PRO A 332 -0.20 12.65 10.44
C PRO A 332 0.09 11.44 9.53
N VAL A 333 -0.55 10.33 9.78
CA VAL A 333 -0.37 9.10 9.00
C VAL A 333 -1.35 9.14 7.83
N THR A 334 -0.87 9.50 6.65
CA THR A 334 -1.69 9.52 5.43
C THR A 334 -1.81 8.16 4.79
N SER A 335 -0.78 7.33 4.91
CA SER A 335 -0.88 5.92 4.54
C SER A 335 0.02 5.04 5.40
N THR A 336 -0.36 3.79 5.55
CA THR A 336 0.42 2.78 6.27
C THR A 336 0.14 1.38 5.74
N VAL A 337 1.17 0.54 5.74
CA VAL A 337 1.07 -0.88 5.39
C VAL A 337 1.59 -1.69 6.57
N TYR A 338 0.69 -2.43 7.21
CA TYR A 338 1.06 -3.40 8.23
C TYR A 338 1.26 -4.76 7.58
N ASN A 339 2.48 -5.24 7.62
CA ASN A 339 2.83 -6.63 7.31
C ASN A 339 3.09 -7.36 8.62
N LYS A 340 2.89 -8.66 8.67
CA LYS A 340 3.24 -9.48 9.85
C LYS A 340 4.77 -9.55 10.01
N GLN A 341 5.41 -8.40 10.24
CA GLN A 341 6.86 -8.21 10.40
C GLN A 341 7.14 -7.27 11.58
N ILE A 342 8.41 -7.15 11.96
CA ILE A 342 8.84 -6.29 13.08
C ILE A 342 8.74 -4.80 12.73
N THR A 343 8.85 -4.45 11.44
CA THR A 343 8.87 -3.06 10.98
C THR A 343 7.62 -2.72 10.18
N GLN A 344 7.15 -1.50 10.34
CA GLN A 344 6.05 -0.87 9.59
C GLN A 344 6.51 0.50 9.13
N THR A 345 5.98 0.98 8.02
CA THR A 345 6.25 2.33 7.54
C THR A 345 4.95 3.15 7.57
N ALA A 346 5.01 4.30 8.22
CA ALA A 346 3.99 5.33 8.12
C ALA A 346 4.45 6.41 7.14
N ILE A 347 3.56 6.92 6.33
CA ILE A 347 3.81 7.93 5.31
C ILE A 347 2.93 9.15 5.58
N CYS A 348 3.51 10.33 5.39
CA CYS A 348 2.82 11.60 5.26
C CYS A 348 3.43 12.33 4.06
N ALA A 349 2.85 12.20 2.89
CA ALA A 349 3.32 12.94 1.73
C ALA A 349 2.69 14.34 1.70
N PHE A 350 3.44 15.35 1.27
CA PHE A 350 2.95 16.71 1.06
C PHE A 350 3.68 17.31 -0.15
N GLU A 351 2.96 17.97 -1.04
CA GLU A 351 3.54 18.66 -2.19
C GLU A 351 3.61 20.17 -1.89
N SER A 352 4.79 20.78 -2.06
CA SER A 352 4.95 22.21 -1.97
C SER A 352 5.23 22.83 -3.33
N LYS A 353 4.94 24.13 -3.47
CA LYS A 353 5.26 24.88 -4.68
C LYS A 353 6.76 24.94 -4.94
N GLU A 354 7.58 24.98 -3.88
CA GLU A 354 9.04 24.98 -3.99
C GLU A 354 9.57 23.67 -4.58
N ASP A 355 8.90 22.54 -4.32
CA ASP A 355 9.27 21.27 -4.92
C ASP A 355 8.97 21.23 -6.43
N ASP A 356 7.91 21.91 -6.89
CA ASP A 356 7.59 22.05 -8.31
C ASP A 356 8.59 22.98 -9.04
N ASP A 357 9.03 24.05 -8.40
CA ASP A 357 9.98 25.03 -8.97
C ASP A 357 11.43 24.52 -9.01
N LEU A 358 11.82 23.65 -8.08
CA LEU A 358 13.18 23.09 -7.99
C LEU A 358 13.37 21.83 -8.87
N ARG A 359 12.30 21.26 -9.39
CA ARG A 359 12.39 20.09 -10.29
C ARG A 359 12.61 20.56 -11.72
N PRO A 360 13.62 20.02 -12.42
CA PRO A 360 13.65 20.17 -13.87
C PRO A 360 12.32 19.70 -14.44
N SER A 361 11.79 20.39 -15.43
CA SER A 361 10.46 20.27 -16.05
C SER A 361 10.06 18.87 -16.60
N SER A 362 10.74 17.83 -16.25
CA SER A 362 10.30 16.45 -16.34
C SER A 362 9.54 16.12 -15.04
N SER A 363 8.26 16.44 -15.03
CA SER A 363 7.20 16.05 -14.10
C SER A 363 7.47 14.77 -13.28
N TYR A 364 8.27 14.89 -12.24
CA TYR A 364 8.40 13.86 -11.22
C TYR A 364 7.51 14.25 -10.04
N ASN A 365 6.21 14.12 -10.23
CA ASN A 365 5.29 14.13 -9.11
C ASN A 365 5.52 12.89 -8.26
N MET A 366 5.57 13.01 -6.95
CA MET A 366 5.65 11.86 -6.04
C MET A 366 4.41 10.95 -6.19
N SER A 367 3.25 11.50 -6.59
CA SER A 367 2.09 10.76 -7.07
C SER A 367 2.42 9.90 -8.30
N VAL A 368 3.15 10.45 -9.25
CA VAL A 368 3.64 9.70 -10.43
C VAL A 368 4.68 8.65 -10.01
N SER A 369 5.48 8.88 -8.95
CA SER A 369 6.42 7.87 -8.47
C SER A 369 5.76 6.75 -7.69
N VAL A 370 4.68 7.02 -6.94
CA VAL A 370 3.86 5.98 -6.28
C VAL A 370 3.01 5.26 -7.32
N GLU A 371 2.41 5.97 -8.25
CA GLU A 371 1.66 5.37 -9.37
C GLU A 371 2.58 4.61 -10.33
N LYS A 372 3.79 5.12 -10.61
CA LYS A 372 4.85 4.37 -11.32
C LYS A 372 5.40 3.23 -10.47
N ALA A 373 5.58 3.37 -9.18
CA ALA A 373 5.99 2.27 -8.31
C ALA A 373 4.88 1.21 -8.19
N VAL A 374 3.60 1.61 -8.16
CA VAL A 374 2.45 0.70 -8.24
C VAL A 374 2.34 0.10 -9.65
N GLN A 375 2.52 0.87 -10.71
CA GLN A 375 2.54 0.36 -12.09
C GLN A 375 3.79 -0.50 -12.35
N GLN A 376 4.95 -0.15 -11.80
CA GLN A 376 6.16 -0.98 -11.86
C GLN A 376 6.05 -2.22 -10.99
N ALA A 377 5.39 -2.15 -9.84
CA ALA A 377 5.06 -3.32 -9.03
C ALA A 377 4.01 -4.20 -9.73
N GLN A 378 3.02 -3.61 -10.39
CA GLN A 378 2.04 -4.32 -11.21
C GLN A 378 2.69 -4.91 -12.46
N LEU A 379 3.56 -4.16 -13.14
CA LEU A 379 4.33 -4.63 -14.30
C LEU A 379 5.35 -5.70 -13.89
N ALA A 380 6.01 -5.54 -12.75
CA ALA A 380 6.88 -6.56 -12.18
C ALA A 380 6.11 -7.82 -11.75
N ASP A 381 4.88 -7.65 -11.27
CA ASP A 381 4.00 -8.77 -10.93
C ASP A 381 3.40 -9.43 -12.20
N GLU A 382 3.10 -8.66 -13.24
CA GLU A 382 2.71 -9.18 -14.57
C GLU A 382 3.88 -9.89 -15.26
N ILE A 383 5.09 -9.34 -15.22
CA ILE A 383 6.31 -9.99 -15.73
C ILE A 383 6.64 -11.24 -14.90
N ALA A 384 6.48 -11.17 -13.57
CA ALA A 384 6.64 -12.35 -12.70
C ALA A 384 5.57 -13.40 -12.93
N ARG A 385 4.33 -12.97 -13.24
CA ARG A 385 3.23 -13.86 -13.60
C ARG A 385 3.45 -14.47 -14.98
N ALA A 386 3.83 -13.68 -15.98
CA ALA A 386 4.17 -14.16 -17.31
C ALA A 386 5.39 -15.12 -17.28
N ALA A 387 6.42 -14.79 -16.48
CA ALA A 387 7.55 -15.69 -16.27
C ALA A 387 7.18 -16.97 -15.51
N ARG A 388 6.19 -16.90 -14.59
CA ARG A 388 5.63 -18.10 -13.95
C ARG A 388 4.77 -18.92 -14.90
N GLU A 389 3.91 -18.27 -15.69
CA GLU A 389 3.09 -18.93 -16.70
C GLU A 389 3.97 -19.58 -17.78
N MET A 390 5.10 -18.96 -18.16
CA MET A 390 6.10 -19.55 -19.04
C MET A 390 6.85 -20.70 -18.35
N ALA A 391 7.23 -20.55 -17.09
CA ALA A 391 7.87 -21.63 -16.32
C ALA A 391 6.91 -22.79 -16.02
N GLU A 392 5.63 -22.50 -15.76
CA GLU A 392 4.59 -23.53 -15.59
C GLU A 392 4.22 -24.21 -16.91
N THR A 393 4.26 -23.50 -18.04
CA THR A 393 4.04 -24.07 -19.38
C THR A 393 5.29 -24.78 -19.92
N SER A 394 6.50 -24.33 -19.57
CA SER A 394 7.75 -25.02 -19.95
C SER A 394 8.09 -26.15 -19.00
N GLY A 395 7.53 -26.15 -17.79
CA GLY A 395 7.81 -27.18 -16.79
C GLY A 395 9.22 -27.15 -16.21
N TYR A 396 9.99 -26.08 -16.46
CA TYR A 396 11.39 -26.00 -16.06
C TYR A 396 11.58 -25.21 -14.75
N GLN A 397 12.50 -25.68 -13.91
CA GLN A 397 12.83 -25.08 -12.62
C GLN A 397 14.33 -24.71 -12.58
N PRO A 398 14.67 -23.43 -12.47
CA PRO A 398 16.05 -22.98 -12.40
C PRO A 398 16.59 -22.94 -10.97
N TYR A 399 17.81 -23.44 -10.76
CA TYR A 399 18.52 -23.44 -9.48
C TYR A 399 19.96 -22.95 -9.63
N ILE A 400 20.53 -22.40 -8.55
CA ILE A 400 21.97 -22.18 -8.44
C ILE A 400 22.52 -23.18 -7.43
N VAL A 401 23.54 -23.92 -7.83
CA VAL A 401 24.29 -24.81 -6.95
C VAL A 401 25.69 -24.27 -6.74
N SER A 402 26.15 -24.24 -5.50
CA SER A 402 27.50 -23.83 -5.14
C SER A 402 28.29 -25.04 -4.64
N ASP A 403 29.53 -25.18 -5.08
CA ASP A 403 30.47 -26.22 -4.64
C ASP A 403 30.87 -26.09 -3.15
N LYS A 404 30.70 -24.89 -2.57
CA LYS A 404 31.00 -24.56 -1.17
C LYS A 404 29.77 -24.37 -0.27
N GLY A 405 28.56 -24.53 -0.83
CA GLY A 405 27.33 -24.20 -0.13
C GLY A 405 27.12 -22.67 -0.06
N THR A 406 26.47 -22.20 1.02
CA THR A 406 26.12 -20.77 1.20
C THR A 406 27.00 -20.02 2.20
N ALA A 407 27.90 -20.71 2.89
CA ALA A 407 28.81 -20.13 3.88
C ALA A 407 30.28 -20.35 3.48
N PHE A 408 31.04 -19.26 3.42
CA PHE A 408 32.43 -19.29 2.94
C PHE A 408 33.43 -18.98 4.05
N ASN A 409 34.62 -19.57 3.95
CA ASN A 409 35.81 -19.13 4.68
C ASN A 409 36.57 -18.10 3.83
N PHE A 410 37.26 -17.17 4.49
CA PHE A 410 38.11 -16.18 3.84
C PHE A 410 39.13 -16.82 2.87
N ASP A 411 39.47 -16.14 1.80
CA ASP A 411 40.48 -16.51 0.79
C ASP A 411 40.15 -17.72 -0.10
N THR A 412 38.88 -18.06 -0.30
CA THR A 412 38.48 -19.10 -1.25
C THR A 412 37.71 -18.55 -2.45
N THR A 413 37.78 -19.26 -3.56
CA THR A 413 36.84 -19.08 -4.68
C THR A 413 35.68 -20.05 -4.54
N ALA A 414 34.49 -19.63 -4.97
CA ALA A 414 33.33 -20.52 -5.09
C ALA A 414 32.98 -20.70 -6.56
N GLU A 415 32.69 -21.92 -6.93
CA GLU A 415 32.14 -22.26 -8.23
C GLU A 415 30.62 -22.37 -8.14
N LEU A 416 29.93 -21.57 -8.94
CA LEU A 416 28.48 -21.56 -9.02
C LEU A 416 28.04 -22.15 -10.34
N THR A 417 27.10 -23.08 -10.29
CA THR A 417 26.52 -23.74 -11.46
C THR A 417 25.04 -23.40 -11.55
N ALA A 418 24.59 -22.89 -12.69
CA ALA A 418 23.19 -22.72 -13.02
C ALA A 418 22.65 -24.08 -13.52
N MET A 419 21.57 -24.54 -12.91
CA MET A 419 20.91 -25.80 -13.26
C MET A 419 19.46 -25.53 -13.61
N ILE A 420 18.98 -26.19 -14.66
CA ILE A 420 17.59 -26.15 -15.13
C ILE A 420 17.06 -27.58 -15.10
N TYR A 421 16.01 -27.81 -14.32
CA TYR A 421 15.37 -29.11 -14.23
C TYR A 421 13.98 -29.07 -14.88
N ASP A 422 13.59 -30.18 -15.52
CA ASP A 422 12.22 -30.43 -15.98
C ASP A 422 11.31 -30.86 -14.83
N GLN A 423 10.05 -31.14 -15.14
CA GLN A 423 9.05 -31.61 -14.16
C GLN A 423 9.39 -32.98 -13.54
N GLU A 424 10.21 -33.78 -14.23
CA GLU A 424 10.67 -35.09 -13.80
C GLU A 424 12.00 -35.01 -13.05
N MET A 425 12.51 -33.79 -12.78
CA MET A 425 13.80 -33.53 -12.13
C MET A 425 15.01 -34.02 -12.95
N ASN A 426 14.89 -34.06 -14.27
CA ASN A 426 16.04 -34.24 -15.15
C ASN A 426 16.65 -32.90 -15.49
N GLU A 427 17.97 -32.82 -15.52
CA GLU A 427 18.67 -31.62 -15.95
C GLU A 427 18.53 -31.41 -17.46
N VAL A 428 18.00 -30.26 -17.87
CA VAL A 428 17.62 -29.97 -19.25
C VAL A 428 18.84 -29.62 -20.12
N ASP A 429 19.84 -28.94 -19.55
CA ASP A 429 21.06 -28.54 -20.26
C ASP A 429 22.32 -28.98 -19.49
N PRO A 430 22.63 -30.28 -19.40
CA PRO A 430 23.77 -30.76 -18.62
C PRO A 430 25.12 -30.21 -19.10
N GLN A 431 25.23 -29.93 -20.38
CA GLN A 431 26.48 -29.45 -20.99
C GLN A 431 26.60 -27.92 -21.01
N GLY A 432 25.51 -27.17 -20.77
CA GLY A 432 25.50 -25.72 -20.85
C GLY A 432 25.63 -25.16 -22.26
N THR A 433 25.13 -25.90 -23.27
CA THR A 433 25.29 -25.54 -24.71
C THR A 433 23.98 -25.10 -25.36
N ASP A 434 22.86 -25.45 -24.78
CA ASP A 434 21.54 -25.22 -25.39
C ASP A 434 20.93 -23.88 -24.94
N TYR A 435 21.46 -23.29 -23.88
CA TYR A 435 21.01 -22.03 -23.33
C TYR A 435 22.14 -21.01 -23.18
N ILE A 436 21.80 -19.72 -23.29
CA ILE A 436 22.69 -18.60 -22.96
C ILE A 436 22.45 -18.22 -21.51
N TYR A 437 23.49 -18.20 -20.69
CA TYR A 437 23.42 -17.87 -19.26
C TYR A 437 23.96 -16.46 -19.03
N ARG A 438 23.25 -15.68 -18.21
CA ARG A 438 23.69 -14.37 -17.73
C ARG A 438 23.61 -14.35 -16.22
N TRP A 439 24.67 -13.83 -15.58
CA TRP A 439 24.79 -13.79 -14.14
C TRP A 439 24.83 -12.38 -13.62
N TRP A 440 24.25 -12.19 -12.47
CA TRP A 440 24.21 -10.92 -11.80
C TRP A 440 24.57 -11.09 -10.32
N ILE A 441 25.34 -10.14 -9.77
CA ILE A 441 25.67 -10.10 -8.35
C ILE A 441 25.22 -8.78 -7.74
N THR A 442 24.59 -8.84 -6.58
CA THR A 442 24.19 -7.67 -5.79
C THR A 442 24.95 -7.69 -4.47
N LYS A 443 25.82 -6.71 -4.25
CA LYS A 443 26.69 -6.65 -3.05
C LYS A 443 26.09 -5.84 -1.92
N ASP A 444 25.32 -4.81 -2.22
CA ASP A 444 24.75 -3.84 -1.28
C ASP A 444 23.23 -3.89 -1.18
N GLY A 445 22.60 -4.86 -1.84
CA GLY A 445 21.14 -4.98 -1.94
C GLY A 445 20.49 -3.91 -2.83
N LYS A 446 21.26 -3.03 -3.48
CA LYS A 446 20.74 -1.92 -4.28
C LYS A 446 21.23 -1.94 -5.73
N THR A 447 22.46 -2.34 -5.95
CA THR A 447 23.10 -2.27 -7.28
C THR A 447 23.49 -3.66 -7.75
N SER A 448 22.93 -4.10 -8.88
CA SER A 448 23.32 -5.35 -9.51
C SER A 448 24.46 -5.12 -10.50
N SER A 449 25.46 -5.97 -10.43
CA SER A 449 26.57 -5.98 -11.39
C SER A 449 26.51 -7.23 -12.24
N TYR A 450 26.69 -7.06 -13.55
CA TYR A 450 26.75 -8.18 -14.49
C TYR A 450 28.08 -8.93 -14.32
N LEU A 451 27.99 -10.26 -14.32
CA LEU A 451 29.13 -11.15 -14.37
C LEU A 451 29.07 -11.94 -15.68
N ASP A 452 30.13 -11.85 -16.47
CA ASP A 452 30.26 -12.64 -17.68
C ASP A 452 30.53 -14.11 -17.33
N GLY A 453 29.86 -15.03 -18.01
CA GLY A 453 30.05 -16.46 -17.76
C GLY A 453 29.05 -17.32 -18.53
N GLY A 454 29.36 -18.62 -18.62
CA GLY A 454 28.46 -19.64 -19.17
C GLY A 454 27.58 -20.24 -18.06
N LYS A 455 27.25 -21.52 -18.20
CA LYS A 455 26.51 -22.28 -17.18
C LYS A 455 27.18 -22.27 -15.80
N GLN A 456 28.52 -22.14 -15.77
CA GLN A 456 29.30 -22.08 -14.54
C GLN A 456 30.07 -20.77 -14.49
N ILE A 457 30.16 -20.17 -13.29
CA ILE A 457 31.03 -19.04 -12.99
C ILE A 457 31.83 -19.31 -11.72
N THR A 458 33.03 -18.77 -11.66
CA THR A 458 33.84 -18.75 -10.45
C THR A 458 33.84 -17.34 -9.88
N ILE A 459 33.41 -17.18 -8.64
CA ILE A 459 33.46 -15.91 -7.94
C ILE A 459 34.57 -15.94 -6.89
N PRO A 460 35.41 -14.87 -6.81
CA PRO A 460 36.35 -14.73 -5.71
C PRO A 460 35.57 -14.37 -4.45
N VAL A 461 35.70 -15.17 -3.41
CA VAL A 461 35.20 -14.84 -2.07
C VAL A 461 36.28 -14.01 -1.39
N SER A 462 36.32 -12.72 -1.69
CA SER A 462 37.20 -11.77 -1.00
C SER A 462 36.53 -11.22 0.26
N ASP A 463 37.32 -10.61 1.15
CA ASP A 463 36.84 -9.94 2.36
C ASP A 463 35.67 -8.98 2.09
N ASN A 464 35.65 -8.33 0.92
CA ASN A 464 34.59 -7.42 0.48
C ASN A 464 33.26 -8.11 0.15
N LEU A 465 33.28 -9.41 -0.16
CA LEU A 465 32.05 -10.20 -0.38
C LEU A 465 31.49 -10.77 0.92
N CYS A 466 32.36 -10.91 1.94
CA CYS A 466 31.96 -11.46 3.24
C CYS A 466 31.33 -10.42 4.16
N ASP A 467 31.60 -9.13 3.93
CA ASP A 467 31.04 -8.02 4.72
C ASP A 467 29.64 -7.58 4.26
N TYR A 468 29.19 -8.05 3.08
CA TYR A 468 27.91 -7.67 2.50
C TYR A 468 27.11 -8.89 2.05
N ALA A 469 25.78 -8.82 2.17
CA ALA A 469 24.91 -9.77 1.51
C ALA A 469 25.09 -9.66 0.01
N ALA A 470 25.52 -10.73 -0.63
CA ALA A 470 25.55 -10.82 -2.07
C ALA A 470 24.42 -11.74 -2.53
N GLY A 471 23.47 -11.19 -3.29
CA GLY A 471 22.51 -11.96 -4.05
C GLY A 471 23.08 -12.27 -5.43
N ILE A 472 22.99 -13.51 -5.86
CA ILE A 472 23.40 -13.94 -7.17
C ILE A 472 22.22 -14.59 -7.86
N TYR A 473 21.92 -14.18 -9.08
CA TYR A 473 20.89 -14.77 -9.90
C TYR A 473 21.38 -14.94 -11.33
N PHE A 474 20.76 -15.83 -12.07
CA PHE A 474 21.03 -15.98 -13.49
C PHE A 474 19.76 -15.88 -14.31
N GLU A 475 19.92 -15.49 -15.55
CA GLU A 475 18.92 -15.51 -16.61
C GLU A 475 19.40 -16.42 -17.72
N THR A 476 18.48 -17.12 -18.37
CA THR A 476 18.83 -18.00 -19.47
C THR A 476 17.91 -17.76 -20.65
N LYS A 477 18.45 -17.99 -21.86
CA LYS A 477 17.76 -17.91 -23.12
C LYS A 477 18.07 -19.15 -23.95
N ASP A 478 17.03 -19.76 -24.54
CA ASP A 478 17.18 -20.82 -25.52
C ASP A 478 17.86 -20.28 -26.80
N ILE A 479 18.94 -20.90 -27.22
CA ILE A 479 19.71 -20.50 -28.41
C ILE A 479 18.90 -20.73 -29.68
N SER A 480 17.99 -21.71 -29.71
CA SER A 480 17.17 -22.05 -30.87
C SER A 480 16.10 -21.01 -31.20
N GLU A 481 15.69 -20.17 -30.24
CA GLU A 481 14.58 -19.24 -30.39
C GLU A 481 14.92 -17.85 -30.94
N GLY A 482 16.16 -17.57 -31.31
CA GLY A 482 16.55 -16.30 -31.96
C GLY A 482 16.50 -15.08 -31.04
N VAL A 483 15.81 -13.98 -31.40
CA VAL A 483 15.91 -12.65 -30.75
C VAL A 483 14.99 -12.45 -29.53
N ASN A 484 14.42 -13.48 -28.92
CA ASN A 484 13.45 -13.35 -27.84
C ASN A 484 14.07 -13.19 -26.43
N PRO A 485 13.34 -12.59 -25.47
CA PRO A 485 13.83 -12.34 -24.11
C PRO A 485 14.15 -13.66 -23.37
N PHE A 486 14.90 -13.56 -22.29
CA PHE A 486 15.27 -14.68 -21.45
C PHE A 486 14.03 -15.44 -20.94
N LEU A 487 14.00 -16.75 -21.14
CA LEU A 487 12.89 -17.62 -20.83
C LEU A 487 12.80 -17.99 -19.34
N LEU A 488 13.94 -18.00 -18.65
CA LEU A 488 14.04 -18.39 -17.26
C LEU A 488 14.89 -17.40 -16.48
N CYS A 489 14.41 -17.02 -15.31
CA CYS A 489 15.15 -16.20 -14.37
C CYS A 489 15.08 -16.81 -12.97
N ASN A 490 16.22 -17.22 -12.43
CA ASN A 490 16.30 -17.62 -11.03
C ASN A 490 16.26 -16.38 -10.14
N ARG A 491 15.09 -16.04 -9.60
CA ARG A 491 14.90 -14.96 -8.64
C ARG A 491 15.05 -15.41 -7.17
N ASN A 492 15.22 -16.69 -6.92
CA ASN A 492 15.60 -17.20 -5.60
C ASN A 492 17.11 -17.02 -5.43
N ASN A 493 17.52 -15.79 -5.14
CA ASN A 493 18.92 -15.42 -4.98
C ASN A 493 19.68 -16.41 -4.09
N LEU A 494 20.84 -16.89 -4.56
CA LEU A 494 21.78 -17.54 -3.66
C LEU A 494 22.33 -16.46 -2.70
N VAL A 495 22.00 -16.58 -1.42
CA VAL A 495 22.49 -15.66 -0.40
C VAL A 495 23.77 -16.22 0.20
N LEU A 496 24.85 -15.48 0.05
CA LEU A 496 26.13 -15.79 0.64
C LEU A 496 26.24 -15.14 2.02
N THR A 497 26.54 -15.89 3.06
CA THR A 497 26.67 -15.38 4.43
C THR A 497 28.12 -15.44 4.88
N ASN A 498 28.53 -14.50 5.75
CA ASN A 498 29.82 -14.57 6.41
C ASN A 498 29.78 -15.60 7.57
N ARG A 499 30.94 -15.85 8.18
CA ARG A 499 31.15 -16.85 9.24
C ARG A 499 30.33 -16.60 10.51
N SER A 500 29.76 -15.41 10.72
CA SER A 500 28.94 -15.08 11.89
C SER A 500 27.48 -15.57 11.80
N GLY A 501 27.08 -16.14 10.67
CA GLY A 501 25.77 -16.78 10.53
C GLY A 501 24.57 -15.81 10.56
N VAL A 502 24.81 -14.51 10.46
CA VAL A 502 23.74 -13.51 10.39
C VAL A 502 23.21 -13.50 8.96
N PRO A 503 21.99 -13.95 8.70
CA PRO A 503 21.38 -13.83 7.38
C PRO A 503 21.16 -12.34 7.10
N LEU A 504 21.85 -11.82 6.12
CA LEU A 504 21.60 -10.50 5.60
C LEU A 504 20.38 -10.61 4.68
N SER A 505 19.29 -9.94 5.02
CA SER A 505 18.09 -9.92 4.20
C SER A 505 18.35 -9.20 2.89
N VAL A 506 18.39 -9.94 1.80
CA VAL A 506 18.46 -9.36 0.45
C VAL A 506 17.06 -8.99 0.01
N ARG A 507 16.80 -7.70 -0.19
CA ARG A 507 15.61 -7.25 -0.92
C ARG A 507 15.81 -7.59 -2.40
N ALA A 508 14.74 -8.04 -3.06
CA ALA A 508 14.77 -8.28 -4.50
C ALA A 508 15.30 -7.05 -5.24
N ALA A 509 16.30 -7.23 -6.07
CA ALA A 509 16.81 -6.17 -6.91
C ALA A 509 15.76 -5.80 -7.96
N GLU A 510 15.45 -4.53 -8.06
CA GLU A 510 14.66 -3.98 -9.16
C GLU A 510 15.48 -4.11 -10.44
N VAL A 511 14.92 -4.75 -11.44
CA VAL A 511 15.50 -4.86 -12.77
C VAL A 511 15.19 -3.57 -13.52
N TYR A 512 16.18 -2.69 -13.67
CA TYR A 512 16.09 -1.60 -14.63
C TYR A 512 16.47 -2.13 -16.02
N GLY A 513 15.51 -2.05 -16.93
CA GLY A 513 15.70 -2.26 -18.36
C GLY A 513 16.28 -1.02 -19.05
#